data_70e4684c2546ae39c639e393c5f9da77
#
_entry.id   70e4684c2546ae39c639e393c5f9da77
#
_cell.length_a   1.000
_cell.length_b   1.000
_cell.length_c   1.000
_cell.angle_alpha   90.00
_cell.angle_beta   90.00
_cell.angle_gamma   90.00
#
_symmetry.space_group_name_H-M   'P 1'
#
loop_
_entity.id
_entity.type
_entity.pdbx_description
1 polymer ?
#
loop_
_entity_poly.entity_id
_entity_poly.type
_entity_poly.pdbx_seq_one_letter_code
_entity_poly.pdbx_strand_id
1 'polypeptide(L)'
;MEIRSPNPRPTEFPFLGCAFATAISDSCSILLVLSVCLFVICRSNAYAQSQYQSATDFAKFAVKLRESGLLAFAVDGRLVAGEGLAVSSRLRGPWKTAIGTTIFWIGERPTTNNPVPNDRSSWDPRWLTNYGGYDDPDSKSRKDFIPTSFQPRQNPFYIALPYNDVGAGHTKPEAKEVIPWFKDAFVRDGQSVLKGRWIAVRRGKRVCYAQWEDCGPFCTDHWQYVFGDQRPKPNSNRNAGLDVSPAVRDYLGLSDMDVCDWKFVEFREVPSGPWAMYGNNNGEASEGEASRDAAGKGEANGRSR
;
A
#
# COMPACT_ATOMS: atom_id res chain seq x y z
N MET A 1 44.14 29.24 39.39
CA MET A 1 43.80 28.78 40.74
C MET A 1 43.03 27.51 40.54
N GLU A 2 43.71 26.55 40.28
CA GLU A 2 44.00 25.18 40.81
C GLU A 2 43.24 24.83 42.06
N ILE A 3 42.62 23.65 42.05
CA ILE A 3 42.71 22.55 43.05
C ILE A 3 41.74 21.44 42.51
N ARG A 4 42.24 20.41 41.91
CA ARG A 4 42.66 19.03 42.23
C ARG A 4 41.64 18.19 43.04
N SER A 5 41.36 17.06 42.40
CA SER A 5 40.69 15.82 42.89
C SER A 5 41.32 15.24 44.19
N PRO A 6 40.77 14.17 44.79
CA PRO A 6 41.14 12.83 44.38
C PRO A 6 40.07 11.72 44.50
N ASN A 7 40.32 10.68 43.74
CA ASN A 7 39.80 9.31 43.82
C ASN A 7 40.48 8.56 45.00
N PRO A 8 39.89 7.57 45.60
CA PRO A 8 40.63 6.33 45.83
C PRO A 8 39.92 5.04 45.43
N ARG A 9 40.82 4.10 45.18
CA ARG A 9 40.65 2.73 44.73
C ARG A 9 40.31 1.72 45.86
N PRO A 10 40.27 0.40 45.57
CA PRO A 10 39.35 -0.61 46.08
C PRO A 10 39.98 -1.46 47.20
N THR A 11 39.16 -2.23 47.87
CA THR A 11 39.64 -3.27 48.78
C THR A 11 39.03 -4.64 48.48
N GLU A 12 39.91 -5.59 48.63
CA GLU A 12 39.94 -6.98 48.25
C GLU A 12 39.02 -7.89 49.10
N PHE A 13 38.85 -9.09 48.55
CA PHE A 13 38.25 -10.30 49.13
C PHE A 13 38.98 -10.80 50.41
N PRO A 14 38.36 -11.71 51.20
CA PRO A 14 38.89 -13.06 51.12
C PRO A 14 37.85 -14.21 51.06
N PHE A 15 38.34 -15.27 50.44
CA PHE A 15 37.86 -16.64 50.48
C PHE A 15 37.81 -17.22 51.91
N LEU A 16 36.84 -18.03 52.20
CA LEU A 16 37.00 -19.29 52.93
C LEU A 16 35.79 -20.21 52.72
N GLY A 17 36.09 -21.38 52.37
CA GLY A 17 35.36 -22.56 52.12
C GLY A 17 34.95 -23.31 53.39
N CYS A 18 34.08 -24.21 53.20
CA CYS A 18 34.12 -25.61 53.63
C CYS A 18 32.82 -26.32 53.31
N ALA A 19 32.97 -27.51 52.84
CA ALA A 19 32.02 -28.50 52.49
C ALA A 19 31.14 -28.98 53.65
N PHE A 20 29.88 -29.33 53.33
CA PHE A 20 29.21 -30.47 53.95
C PHE A 20 28.28 -31.11 52.92
N ALA A 21 28.63 -32.32 52.54
CA ALA A 21 27.82 -33.24 51.79
C ALA A 21 26.70 -33.80 52.65
N THR A 22 25.45 -33.72 52.17
CA THR A 22 24.40 -34.62 52.59
C THR A 22 23.70 -35.12 51.37
N ALA A 23 23.91 -36.39 51.10
CA ALA A 23 23.20 -37.18 50.11
C ALA A 23 21.72 -37.30 50.48
N ILE A 24 20.83 -36.72 49.67
CA ILE A 24 19.42 -36.98 49.74
C ILE A 24 18.99 -37.45 48.33
N SER A 25 18.68 -38.70 48.30
CA SER A 25 17.86 -39.46 47.33
C SER A 25 17.61 -38.80 45.96
N ASP A 26 18.55 -38.99 45.04
CA ASP A 26 18.57 -38.45 43.68
C ASP A 26 17.47 -39.01 42.74
N SER A 27 16.73 -40.04 43.14
CA SER A 27 15.77 -40.67 42.21
C SER A 27 14.50 -39.86 41.96
N CYS A 28 14.04 -39.05 42.94
CA CYS A 28 12.80 -38.29 42.79
C CYS A 28 13.02 -36.98 42.01
N SER A 29 14.17 -36.34 42.20
CA SER A 29 14.53 -35.11 41.50
C SER A 29 14.85 -35.32 40.01
N ILE A 30 15.50 -36.47 39.71
CA ILE A 30 15.80 -36.85 38.31
C ILE A 30 14.50 -37.16 37.53
N LEU A 31 13.53 -37.85 38.16
CA LEU A 31 12.22 -38.13 37.56
C LEU A 31 11.42 -36.87 37.32
N LEU A 32 11.47 -35.87 38.22
CA LEU A 32 10.78 -34.58 38.03
C LEU A 32 11.39 -33.77 36.89
N VAL A 33 12.72 -33.68 36.82
CA VAL A 33 13.42 -32.98 35.74
C VAL A 33 13.20 -33.65 34.40
N LEU A 34 13.25 -34.99 34.33
CA LEU A 34 12.94 -35.72 33.11
C LEU A 34 11.48 -35.54 32.67
N SER A 35 10.52 -35.50 33.61
CA SER A 35 9.12 -35.26 33.31
C SER A 35 8.88 -33.84 32.77
N VAL A 36 9.51 -32.82 33.36
CA VAL A 36 9.42 -31.43 32.87
C VAL A 36 10.10 -31.29 31.52
N CYS A 37 11.26 -31.88 31.30
CA CYS A 37 11.92 -31.90 29.99
C CYS A 37 11.09 -32.62 28.92
N LEU A 38 10.47 -33.78 29.24
CA LEU A 38 9.57 -34.43 28.28
C LEU A 38 8.34 -33.59 27.96
N PHE A 39 7.78 -32.89 28.96
CA PHE A 39 6.61 -32.02 28.74
C PHE A 39 6.95 -30.77 27.88
N VAL A 40 8.13 -30.18 28.07
CA VAL A 40 8.63 -29.07 27.26
C VAL A 40 8.95 -29.53 25.83
N ILE A 41 9.57 -30.72 25.68
CA ILE A 41 9.88 -31.28 24.36
C ILE A 41 8.57 -31.69 23.63
N CYS A 42 7.60 -32.27 24.32
CA CYS A 42 6.29 -32.60 23.72
C CYS A 42 5.52 -31.33 23.30
N ARG A 43 5.52 -30.27 24.10
CA ARG A 43 4.88 -29.00 23.72
C ARG A 43 5.60 -28.32 22.57
N SER A 44 6.94 -28.36 22.56
CA SER A 44 7.73 -27.79 21.46
C SER A 44 7.51 -28.55 20.16
N ASN A 45 7.42 -29.87 20.20
CA ASN A 45 7.12 -30.70 19.03
C ASN A 45 5.67 -30.51 18.53
N ALA A 46 4.69 -30.41 19.44
CA ALA A 46 3.29 -30.16 19.05
C ALA A 46 3.11 -28.77 18.43
N TYR A 47 3.83 -27.74 18.94
CA TYR A 47 3.82 -26.38 18.37
C TYR A 47 4.53 -26.33 17.02
N ALA A 48 5.69 -26.98 16.88
CA ALA A 48 6.41 -27.10 15.63
C ALA A 48 5.61 -27.89 14.57
N GLN A 49 4.93 -28.96 15.00
CA GLN A 49 4.09 -29.77 14.11
C GLN A 49 2.83 -29.03 13.66
N SER A 50 2.22 -28.19 14.52
CA SER A 50 1.10 -27.31 14.16
C SER A 50 1.51 -26.23 13.17
N GLN A 51 2.67 -25.59 13.37
CA GLN A 51 3.19 -24.61 12.41
C GLN A 51 3.62 -25.27 11.09
N TYR A 52 4.16 -26.46 11.13
CA TYR A 52 4.55 -27.20 9.92
C TYR A 52 3.33 -27.67 9.13
N GLN A 53 2.27 -28.13 9.80
CA GLN A 53 1.01 -28.48 9.13
C GLN A 53 0.36 -27.26 8.48
N SER A 54 0.31 -26.10 9.13
CA SER A 54 -0.24 -24.87 8.54
C SER A 54 0.61 -24.37 7.36
N ALA A 55 1.94 -24.47 7.43
CA ALA A 55 2.83 -24.12 6.33
C ALA A 55 2.70 -25.09 5.14
N THR A 56 2.50 -26.37 5.42
CA THR A 56 2.27 -27.41 4.38
C THR A 56 0.90 -27.23 3.74
N ASP A 57 -0.13 -26.91 4.51
CA ASP A 57 -1.48 -26.66 4.00
C ASP A 57 -1.54 -25.35 3.21
N PHE A 58 -0.81 -24.32 3.62
CA PHE A 58 -0.61 -23.11 2.84
C PHE A 58 0.14 -23.38 1.53
N ALA A 59 1.18 -24.20 1.57
CA ALA A 59 1.91 -24.58 0.36
C ALA A 59 1.03 -25.39 -0.61
N LYS A 60 0.21 -26.32 -0.10
CA LYS A 60 -0.78 -27.08 -0.90
C LYS A 60 -1.86 -26.16 -1.47
N PHE A 61 -2.34 -25.19 -0.70
CA PHE A 61 -3.29 -24.18 -1.17
C PHE A 61 -2.70 -23.29 -2.26
N ALA A 62 -1.47 -22.83 -2.08
CA ALA A 62 -0.74 -22.04 -3.07
C ALA A 62 -0.47 -22.81 -4.38
N VAL A 63 -0.15 -24.12 -4.28
CA VAL A 63 -0.01 -25.00 -5.45
C VAL A 63 -1.36 -25.17 -6.16
N LYS A 64 -2.45 -25.41 -5.41
CA LYS A 64 -3.80 -25.56 -5.96
C LYS A 64 -4.32 -24.28 -6.65
N LEU A 65 -4.01 -23.11 -6.08
CA LEU A 65 -4.28 -21.81 -6.69
C LEU A 65 -3.49 -21.62 -7.99
N ARG A 66 -2.22 -22.03 -7.98
CA ARG A 66 -1.36 -21.97 -9.17
C ARG A 66 -1.84 -22.93 -10.27
N GLU A 67 -2.24 -24.14 -9.90
CA GLU A 67 -2.79 -25.15 -10.83
C GLU A 67 -4.16 -24.72 -11.38
N SER A 68 -5.04 -24.15 -10.56
CA SER A 68 -6.35 -23.63 -11.03
C SER A 68 -6.16 -22.39 -11.91
N GLY A 69 -5.18 -21.55 -11.64
CA GLY A 69 -4.79 -20.43 -12.54
C GLY A 69 -4.25 -20.97 -13.87
N LEU A 70 -3.39 -21.99 -13.87
CA LEU A 70 -2.88 -22.63 -15.08
C LEU A 70 -3.98 -23.36 -15.86
N LEU A 71 -4.94 -23.98 -15.19
CA LEU A 71 -6.08 -24.65 -15.83
C LEU A 71 -7.07 -23.65 -16.46
N ALA A 72 -7.28 -22.48 -15.83
CA ALA A 72 -8.08 -21.40 -16.43
C ALA A 72 -7.47 -20.88 -17.74
N PHE A 73 -6.14 -20.86 -17.84
CA PHE A 73 -5.43 -20.51 -19.08
C PHE A 73 -5.39 -21.65 -20.12
N ALA A 74 -5.58 -22.90 -19.69
CA ALA A 74 -5.50 -24.07 -20.59
C ALA A 74 -6.83 -24.37 -21.31
N VAL A 75 -7.97 -23.87 -20.81
CA VAL A 75 -9.29 -24.17 -21.37
C VAL A 75 -9.53 -23.50 -22.72
N ASP A 76 -8.78 -22.44 -23.07
CA ASP A 76 -8.94 -21.69 -24.31
C ASP A 76 -7.96 -22.10 -25.44
N GLY A 77 -7.22 -23.19 -25.24
CA GLY A 77 -6.37 -23.79 -26.30
C GLY A 77 -5.25 -22.91 -26.84
N ARG A 78 -5.02 -21.74 -26.25
CA ARG A 78 -3.89 -20.85 -26.54
C ARG A 78 -3.06 -20.65 -25.27
N LEU A 79 -1.91 -21.23 -25.24
CA LEU A 79 -0.83 -20.79 -24.34
C LEU A 79 -0.42 -19.36 -24.74
N VAL A 80 -1.16 -18.35 -24.24
CA VAL A 80 -0.73 -16.95 -24.26
C VAL A 80 0.23 -16.73 -23.11
N ALA A 81 1.30 -17.52 -23.08
CA ALA A 81 2.37 -17.42 -22.08
C ALA A 81 3.21 -16.14 -22.25
N GLY A 82 2.95 -15.34 -23.29
CA GLY A 82 3.79 -14.18 -23.63
C GLY A 82 3.24 -12.82 -23.14
N GLU A 83 1.95 -12.57 -23.24
CA GLU A 83 1.45 -11.20 -23.04
C GLU A 83 1.18 -10.85 -21.58
N GLY A 84 0.61 -11.73 -20.78
CA GLY A 84 0.38 -11.46 -19.35
C GLY A 84 1.69 -11.32 -18.53
N LEU A 85 2.72 -12.09 -18.89
CA LEU A 85 4.05 -11.95 -18.31
C LEU A 85 4.78 -10.70 -18.80
N ALA A 86 4.54 -10.26 -20.04
CA ALA A 86 5.13 -9.06 -20.60
C ALA A 86 4.51 -7.78 -20.00
N VAL A 87 3.21 -7.74 -19.75
CA VAL A 87 2.55 -6.61 -19.04
C VAL A 87 3.02 -6.55 -17.60
N SER A 88 3.05 -7.67 -16.88
CA SER A 88 3.59 -7.73 -15.51
C SER A 88 5.06 -7.32 -15.42
N SER A 89 5.87 -7.62 -16.44
CA SER A 89 7.27 -7.20 -16.47
C SER A 89 7.44 -5.72 -16.82
N ARG A 90 6.53 -5.14 -17.62
CA ARG A 90 6.53 -3.72 -17.96
C ARG A 90 6.14 -2.83 -16.75
N LEU A 91 5.25 -3.33 -15.87
CA LEU A 91 4.84 -2.61 -14.65
C LEU A 91 5.85 -2.78 -13.50
N ARG A 92 6.78 -3.73 -13.58
CA ARG A 92 7.93 -3.83 -12.67
C ARG A 92 9.03 -2.82 -12.98
N GLY A 93 8.65 -1.62 -13.40
CA GLY A 93 9.58 -0.52 -13.66
C GLY A 93 10.47 -0.23 -12.44
N PRO A 94 11.64 0.37 -12.67
CA PRO A 94 12.52 0.79 -11.59
C PRO A 94 11.80 1.83 -10.71
N TRP A 95 12.23 1.91 -9.44
CA TRP A 95 11.79 2.99 -8.57
C TRP A 95 12.16 4.34 -9.16
N LYS A 96 11.21 5.25 -9.22
CA LYS A 96 11.49 6.67 -9.40
C LYS A 96 11.95 7.21 -8.07
N THR A 97 13.23 7.55 -7.99
CA THR A 97 13.90 7.86 -6.74
C THR A 97 14.04 9.35 -6.51
N ALA A 98 14.11 9.73 -5.22
CA ALA A 98 14.32 11.10 -4.80
C ALA A 98 13.32 12.09 -5.42
N ILE A 99 12.02 11.78 -5.33
CA ILE A 99 10.93 12.62 -5.84
C ILE A 99 10.44 13.53 -4.72
N GLY A 100 10.45 14.84 -4.98
CA GLY A 100 9.80 15.82 -4.12
C GLY A 100 8.32 15.47 -3.96
N THR A 101 7.86 15.39 -2.71
CA THR A 101 6.54 14.89 -2.34
C THR A 101 5.84 15.91 -1.46
N THR A 102 4.62 16.27 -1.82
CA THR A 102 3.73 17.17 -1.09
C THR A 102 2.51 16.43 -0.55
N ILE A 103 1.78 17.07 0.34
CA ILE A 103 0.58 16.51 0.96
C ILE A 103 -0.63 17.27 0.41
N PHE A 104 -1.67 16.54 0.03
CA PHE A 104 -2.96 17.08 -0.36
C PHE A 104 -4.07 16.23 0.25
N TRP A 105 -5.29 16.76 0.32
CA TRP A 105 -6.40 16.02 0.92
C TRP A 105 -7.74 16.32 0.29
N ILE A 106 -8.63 15.35 0.35
CA ILE A 106 -10.01 15.48 -0.14
C ILE A 106 -10.73 16.55 0.68
N GLY A 107 -11.31 17.54 -0.03
CA GLY A 107 -11.97 18.68 0.57
C GLY A 107 -11.05 19.83 0.96
N GLU A 108 -9.78 19.80 0.56
CA GLU A 108 -8.88 20.94 0.69
C GLU A 108 -9.46 22.16 -0.03
N ARG A 109 -9.50 23.28 0.70
CA ARG A 109 -10.02 24.54 0.15
C ARG A 109 -8.94 25.27 -0.65
N PRO A 110 -9.33 26.00 -1.71
CA PRO A 110 -8.38 26.80 -2.44
C PRO A 110 -7.65 27.79 -1.54
N THR A 111 -6.36 27.95 -1.80
CA THR A 111 -5.49 28.97 -1.21
C THR A 111 -4.84 29.80 -2.30
N THR A 112 -4.13 30.88 -1.92
CA THR A 112 -3.37 31.68 -2.89
C THR A 112 -2.32 30.85 -3.65
N ASN A 113 -1.77 29.83 -2.98
CA ASN A 113 -0.71 28.98 -3.55
C ASN A 113 -1.26 27.70 -4.20
N ASN A 114 -2.48 27.29 -3.83
CA ASN A 114 -3.19 26.18 -4.44
C ASN A 114 -4.63 26.62 -4.75
N PRO A 115 -4.91 27.16 -5.95
CA PRO A 115 -6.22 27.71 -6.29
C PRO A 115 -7.26 26.63 -6.64
N VAL A 116 -6.88 25.35 -6.68
CA VAL A 116 -7.77 24.25 -7.07
C VAL A 116 -8.43 23.65 -5.83
N PRO A 117 -9.78 23.57 -5.78
CA PRO A 117 -10.47 22.88 -4.70
C PRO A 117 -10.41 21.36 -4.91
N ASN A 118 -10.16 20.60 -3.84
CA ASN A 118 -10.12 19.13 -3.87
C ASN A 118 -11.45 18.49 -3.38
N ASP A 119 -12.59 19.14 -3.65
CA ASP A 119 -13.93 18.55 -3.48
C ASP A 119 -14.28 17.57 -4.60
N ARG A 120 -13.54 17.62 -5.69
CA ARG A 120 -13.55 16.74 -6.86
C ARG A 120 -12.13 16.33 -7.21
N SER A 121 -11.95 15.17 -7.84
CA SER A 121 -10.69 14.81 -8.51
C SER A 121 -10.83 14.95 -10.02
N SER A 122 -9.72 14.77 -10.73
CA SER A 122 -9.70 14.73 -12.19
C SER A 122 -10.66 13.70 -12.80
N TRP A 123 -11.03 12.68 -12.03
CA TRP A 123 -11.86 11.53 -12.49
C TRP A 123 -13.09 11.26 -11.62
N ASP A 124 -13.27 11.96 -10.52
CA ASP A 124 -14.44 11.85 -9.65
C ASP A 124 -15.02 13.25 -9.34
N PRO A 125 -16.07 13.66 -10.04
CA PRO A 125 -16.68 14.99 -9.86
C PRO A 125 -17.38 15.17 -8.50
N ARG A 126 -17.56 14.10 -7.71
CA ARG A 126 -18.16 14.10 -6.38
C ARG A 126 -17.24 13.47 -5.34
N TRP A 127 -15.94 13.66 -5.48
CA TRP A 127 -14.93 12.96 -4.69
C TRP A 127 -15.15 13.11 -3.18
N LEU A 128 -15.34 14.33 -2.69
CA LEU A 128 -15.66 14.60 -1.28
C LEU A 128 -16.87 13.80 -0.79
N THR A 129 -17.95 13.80 -1.59
CA THR A 129 -19.18 13.06 -1.26
C THR A 129 -18.97 11.55 -1.31
N ASN A 130 -18.27 11.05 -2.34
CA ASN A 130 -18.02 9.63 -2.53
C ASN A 130 -17.07 9.08 -1.46
N TYR A 131 -16.08 9.86 -1.04
CA TYR A 131 -15.17 9.53 0.05
C TYR A 131 -15.89 9.46 1.40
N GLY A 132 -16.87 10.34 1.63
CA GLY A 132 -17.70 10.37 2.83
C GLY A 132 -17.55 11.62 3.67
N GLY A 133 -16.67 12.55 3.31
CA GLY A 133 -16.45 13.79 4.04
C GLY A 133 -15.04 14.36 3.83
N TYR A 134 -14.74 15.38 4.62
CA TYR A 134 -13.46 16.07 4.63
C TYR A 134 -12.35 15.18 5.22
N ASP A 135 -11.30 14.92 4.46
CA ASP A 135 -10.14 14.12 4.93
C ASP A 135 -9.18 15.02 5.73
N ASP A 136 -9.58 15.35 6.96
CA ASP A 136 -8.86 16.28 7.82
C ASP A 136 -7.38 15.90 7.97
N PRO A 137 -6.43 16.76 7.54
CA PRO A 137 -5.01 16.49 7.64
C PRO A 137 -4.43 16.65 9.05
N ASP A 138 -5.17 17.26 10.01
CA ASP A 138 -4.67 17.39 11.37
C ASP A 138 -4.54 16.01 12.03
N SER A 139 -3.33 15.67 12.47
CA SER A 139 -3.05 14.40 13.13
C SER A 139 -3.89 14.16 14.39
N LYS A 140 -4.36 15.23 15.06
CA LYS A 140 -5.25 15.12 16.22
C LYS A 140 -6.68 14.71 15.84
N SER A 141 -7.08 14.98 14.62
CA SER A 141 -8.38 14.62 14.05
C SER A 141 -8.37 13.26 13.37
N ARG A 142 -7.24 12.51 13.46
CA ARG A 142 -7.03 11.22 12.77
C ARG A 142 -6.71 10.11 13.75
N LYS A 143 -7.18 8.90 13.43
CA LYS A 143 -6.83 7.66 14.13
C LYS A 143 -6.80 6.52 13.12
N ASP A 144 -5.85 5.61 13.26
CA ASP A 144 -5.71 4.45 12.37
C ASP A 144 -5.70 4.84 10.87
N PHE A 145 -5.04 5.98 10.55
CA PHE A 145 -4.88 6.57 9.22
C PHE A 145 -6.14 7.18 8.60
N ILE A 146 -7.24 7.30 9.33
CA ILE A 146 -8.49 7.88 8.85
C ILE A 146 -8.97 9.04 9.74
N PRO A 147 -9.84 9.95 9.23
CA PRO A 147 -10.53 10.92 10.07
C PRO A 147 -11.35 10.24 11.18
N THR A 148 -11.36 10.83 12.37
CA THR A 148 -12.16 10.32 13.49
C THR A 148 -13.66 10.64 13.38
N SER A 149 -14.02 11.57 12.49
CA SER A 149 -15.40 12.06 12.32
C SER A 149 -16.29 11.13 11.49
N PHE A 150 -15.70 10.27 10.64
CA PHE A 150 -16.44 9.30 9.82
C PHE A 150 -15.51 8.17 9.36
N GLN A 151 -16.10 7.08 8.88
CA GLN A 151 -15.37 6.01 8.20
C GLN A 151 -15.35 6.27 6.69
N PRO A 152 -14.17 6.37 6.05
CA PRO A 152 -14.07 6.56 4.62
C PRO A 152 -14.74 5.44 3.81
N ARG A 153 -15.46 5.82 2.75
CA ARG A 153 -16.09 4.89 1.80
C ARG A 153 -15.18 4.55 0.61
N GLN A 154 -14.13 5.35 0.40
CA GLN A 154 -13.05 5.06 -0.55
C GLN A 154 -11.74 4.91 0.21
N ASN A 155 -10.72 4.37 -0.47
CA ASN A 155 -9.42 4.13 0.13
C ASN A 155 -8.76 5.44 0.62
N PRO A 156 -8.41 5.54 1.92
CA PRO A 156 -7.73 6.73 2.44
C PRO A 156 -6.27 6.86 1.98
N PHE A 157 -5.68 5.79 1.44
CA PHE A 157 -4.34 5.81 0.86
C PHE A 157 -4.45 6.13 -0.63
N TYR A 158 -4.46 7.41 -0.97
CA TYR A 158 -4.53 7.93 -2.33
C TYR A 158 -3.38 8.87 -2.64
N ILE A 159 -3.09 9.01 -3.93
CA ILE A 159 -2.04 9.89 -4.45
C ILE A 159 -2.50 10.63 -5.71
N ALA A 160 -1.73 11.65 -6.08
CA ALA A 160 -1.79 12.27 -7.39
C ALA A 160 -0.41 12.23 -8.08
N LEU A 161 -0.44 12.02 -9.40
CA LEU A 161 0.72 12.12 -10.29
C LEU A 161 0.41 13.10 -11.44
N PRO A 162 1.42 13.81 -11.98
CA PRO A 162 1.20 14.93 -12.89
C PRO A 162 0.90 14.51 -14.35
N TYR A 163 -0.06 13.62 -14.53
CA TYR A 163 -0.58 13.23 -15.84
C TYR A 163 -2.04 12.82 -15.77
N ASN A 164 -2.84 13.35 -16.68
CA ASN A 164 -4.21 12.95 -16.92
C ASN A 164 -4.32 12.41 -18.34
N ASP A 165 -4.85 11.21 -18.51
CA ASP A 165 -5.10 10.58 -19.82
C ASP A 165 -6.38 11.08 -20.50
N VAL A 166 -7.19 11.89 -19.78
CA VAL A 166 -8.41 12.49 -20.30
C VAL A 166 -8.28 14.00 -20.35
N GLY A 167 -8.67 14.61 -21.45
CA GLY A 167 -8.70 16.07 -21.65
C GLY A 167 -9.94 16.48 -22.43
N ALA A 168 -10.63 17.54 -21.97
CA ALA A 168 -11.87 18.02 -22.58
C ALA A 168 -12.94 16.94 -22.82
N GLY A 169 -12.99 15.94 -21.93
CA GLY A 169 -13.95 14.82 -22.04
C GLY A 169 -13.54 13.69 -22.98
N HIS A 170 -12.36 13.76 -23.59
CA HIS A 170 -11.84 12.75 -24.51
C HIS A 170 -10.53 12.16 -24.01
N THR A 171 -10.27 10.92 -24.39
CA THR A 171 -8.97 10.28 -24.17
C THR A 171 -7.90 10.97 -24.99
N LYS A 172 -6.79 11.35 -24.35
CA LYS A 172 -5.68 12.04 -25.04
C LYS A 172 -5.03 11.11 -26.08
N PRO A 173 -4.64 11.63 -27.24
CA PRO A 173 -4.09 10.81 -28.33
C PRO A 173 -2.85 10.00 -27.94
N GLU A 174 -1.98 10.61 -27.13
CA GLU A 174 -0.74 9.95 -26.67
C GLU A 174 -0.97 8.83 -25.63
N ALA A 175 -2.11 8.82 -24.95
CA ALA A 175 -2.40 7.88 -23.86
C ALA A 175 -2.20 6.41 -24.28
N LYS A 176 -2.66 6.06 -25.50
CA LYS A 176 -2.53 4.70 -26.04
C LYS A 176 -1.10 4.25 -26.28
N GLU A 177 -0.17 5.20 -26.49
CA GLU A 177 1.23 4.93 -26.78
C GLU A 177 2.09 4.93 -25.51
N VAL A 178 1.71 5.77 -24.51
CA VAL A 178 2.57 6.01 -23.34
C VAL A 178 2.14 5.19 -22.11
N ILE A 179 0.87 4.80 -22.00
CA ILE A 179 0.37 4.03 -20.86
C ILE A 179 0.56 2.53 -21.11
N PRO A 180 1.39 1.83 -20.32
CA PRO A 180 1.73 0.43 -20.59
C PRO A 180 0.55 -0.54 -20.61
N TRP A 181 -0.51 -0.25 -19.85
CA TRP A 181 -1.70 -1.09 -19.71
C TRP A 181 -2.91 -0.55 -20.49
N PHE A 182 -2.72 0.44 -21.35
CA PHE A 182 -3.85 1.10 -22.03
C PHE A 182 -4.77 0.13 -22.76
N LYS A 183 -4.19 -0.78 -23.55
CA LYS A 183 -4.97 -1.73 -24.36
C LYS A 183 -5.87 -2.64 -23.52
N ASP A 184 -5.38 -3.03 -22.33
CA ASP A 184 -6.08 -3.98 -21.46
C ASP A 184 -7.14 -3.30 -20.59
N ALA A 185 -6.96 -2.00 -20.32
CA ALA A 185 -7.82 -1.22 -19.42
C ALA A 185 -8.78 -0.26 -20.13
N PHE A 186 -8.62 -0.04 -21.45
CA PHE A 186 -9.45 0.90 -22.19
C PHE A 186 -10.87 0.35 -22.41
N VAL A 187 -11.84 1.07 -21.87
CA VAL A 187 -13.26 0.72 -22.00
C VAL A 187 -13.95 1.61 -23.05
N ARG A 188 -13.75 2.94 -22.95
CA ARG A 188 -14.38 3.91 -23.86
C ARG A 188 -13.65 5.25 -23.84
N ASP A 189 -13.87 6.05 -24.86
CA ASP A 189 -13.37 7.42 -24.93
C ASP A 189 -13.83 8.26 -23.72
N GLY A 190 -12.92 9.08 -23.19
CA GLY A 190 -13.17 9.95 -22.06
C GLY A 190 -13.23 9.26 -20.69
N GLN A 191 -13.02 7.94 -20.62
CA GLN A 191 -12.88 7.22 -19.35
C GLN A 191 -11.40 6.95 -19.08
N SER A 192 -10.91 7.38 -17.92
CA SER A 192 -9.52 7.20 -17.52
C SER A 192 -9.18 5.72 -17.29
N VAL A 193 -7.98 5.31 -17.74
CA VAL A 193 -7.37 4.02 -17.44
C VAL A 193 -6.34 4.13 -16.29
N LEU A 194 -6.23 5.31 -15.68
CA LEU A 194 -5.27 5.62 -14.61
C LEU A 194 -5.91 5.55 -13.22
N LYS A 195 -7.19 5.97 -13.10
CA LYS A 195 -7.90 5.97 -11.83
C LYS A 195 -7.85 4.61 -11.15
N GLY A 196 -7.52 4.59 -9.86
CA GLY A 196 -7.47 3.38 -9.04
C GLY A 196 -6.20 2.54 -9.22
N ARG A 197 -5.24 2.95 -10.07
CA ARG A 197 -3.97 2.21 -10.24
C ARG A 197 -3.12 2.29 -8.98
N TRP A 198 -2.56 1.14 -8.62
CA TRP A 198 -1.75 1.03 -7.44
C TRP A 198 -0.30 1.44 -7.67
N ILE A 199 0.23 2.14 -6.69
CA ILE A 199 1.66 2.43 -6.60
C ILE A 199 2.20 2.03 -5.23
N ALA A 200 3.48 1.69 -5.18
CA ALA A 200 4.25 1.62 -3.94
C ALA A 200 4.98 2.96 -3.75
N VAL A 201 4.89 3.53 -2.57
CA VAL A 201 5.61 4.74 -2.14
C VAL A 201 6.55 4.37 -1.01
N ARG A 202 7.80 4.80 -1.08
CA ARG A 202 8.83 4.44 -0.11
C ARG A 202 9.52 5.68 0.46
N ARG A 203 9.70 5.69 1.79
CA ARG A 203 10.61 6.59 2.50
C ARG A 203 11.54 5.78 3.40
N GLY A 204 12.82 5.78 3.09
CA GLY A 204 13.80 4.94 3.79
C GLY A 204 13.42 3.45 3.74
N LYS A 205 13.18 2.85 4.90
CA LYS A 205 12.80 1.42 5.00
C LYS A 205 11.29 1.17 5.00
N ARG A 206 10.46 2.22 5.11
CA ARG A 206 9.01 2.09 5.12
C ARG A 206 8.47 2.13 3.70
N VAL A 207 7.56 1.21 3.39
CA VAL A 207 6.85 1.14 2.11
C VAL A 207 5.36 1.18 2.38
N CYS A 208 4.66 2.03 1.65
CA CYS A 208 3.22 2.19 1.65
C CYS A 208 2.68 1.86 0.26
N TYR A 209 1.42 1.45 0.19
CA TYR A 209 0.72 1.23 -1.08
C TYR A 209 -0.49 2.14 -1.15
N ALA A 210 -0.70 2.76 -2.30
CA ALA A 210 -1.76 3.75 -2.47
C ALA A 210 -2.32 3.71 -3.89
N GLN A 211 -3.54 4.22 -4.06
CA GLN A 211 -4.22 4.29 -5.35
C GLN A 211 -4.05 5.67 -5.99
N TRP A 212 -3.88 5.70 -7.29
CA TRP A 212 -3.82 6.93 -8.07
C TRP A 212 -5.24 7.44 -8.33
N GLU A 213 -5.65 8.48 -7.61
CA GLU A 213 -7.04 8.98 -7.62
C GLU A 213 -7.18 10.39 -8.16
N ASP A 214 -6.08 11.13 -8.37
CA ASP A 214 -6.11 12.48 -8.92
C ASP A 214 -4.86 12.83 -9.74
N CYS A 215 -4.88 13.95 -10.43
CA CYS A 215 -3.78 14.48 -11.24
C CYS A 215 -3.16 15.70 -10.58
N GLY A 216 -1.85 15.67 -10.43
CA GLY A 216 -1.02 16.71 -9.77
C GLY A 216 0.31 16.12 -9.33
N PRO A 217 1.18 16.93 -8.73
CA PRO A 217 1.09 18.36 -8.52
C PRO A 217 1.37 19.19 -9.78
N PHE A 218 0.82 20.39 -9.81
CA PHE A 218 1.09 21.49 -10.75
C PHE A 218 0.79 21.29 -12.24
N CYS A 219 0.86 20.08 -12.76
CA CYS A 219 0.57 19.80 -14.17
C CYS A 219 -0.16 18.48 -14.35
N THR A 220 -0.79 18.34 -15.52
CA THR A 220 -1.62 17.18 -15.87
C THR A 220 -1.25 16.61 -17.22
N ASP A 221 -0.03 16.90 -17.71
CA ASP A 221 0.44 16.56 -19.05
C ASP A 221 1.85 15.97 -19.10
N HIS A 222 2.42 15.60 -17.94
CA HIS A 222 3.84 15.22 -17.88
C HIS A 222 4.03 13.67 -17.91
N TRP A 223 3.53 13.03 -18.96
CA TRP A 223 3.67 11.59 -19.15
C TRP A 223 5.13 11.13 -19.24
N GLN A 224 6.06 11.98 -19.74
CA GLN A 224 7.49 11.67 -19.84
C GLN A 224 8.14 11.42 -18.47
N TYR A 225 7.61 12.07 -17.43
CA TYR A 225 8.00 11.76 -16.06
C TYR A 225 7.26 10.52 -15.54
N VAL A 226 5.94 10.48 -15.69
CA VAL A 226 5.12 9.43 -15.07
C VAL A 226 5.45 8.05 -15.65
N PHE A 227 5.55 7.92 -16.97
CA PHE A 227 5.80 6.65 -17.66
C PHE A 227 7.22 6.53 -18.26
N GLY A 228 7.92 7.64 -18.46
CA GLY A 228 9.29 7.69 -18.97
C GLY A 228 10.32 7.82 -17.85
N ASP A 229 11.45 8.43 -18.16
CA ASP A 229 12.64 8.57 -17.31
C ASP A 229 12.95 10.02 -16.91
N GLN A 230 12.12 10.98 -17.35
CA GLN A 230 12.33 12.40 -17.00
C GLN A 230 12.11 12.63 -15.49
N ARG A 231 12.68 13.72 -15.01
CA ARG A 231 12.40 14.25 -13.67
C ARG A 231 11.13 15.10 -13.70
N PRO A 232 10.46 15.30 -12.54
CA PRO A 232 9.35 16.25 -12.46
C PRO A 232 9.73 17.63 -13.02
N LYS A 233 8.78 18.29 -13.69
CA LYS A 233 8.97 19.68 -14.16
C LYS A 233 9.27 20.60 -12.98
N PRO A 234 10.14 21.61 -13.16
CA PRO A 234 10.39 22.63 -12.14
C PRO A 234 9.10 23.29 -11.68
N ASN A 235 8.96 23.42 -10.35
CA ASN A 235 7.81 24.10 -9.73
C ASN A 235 8.20 24.71 -8.38
N SER A 236 7.32 25.54 -7.81
CA SER A 236 7.55 26.26 -6.56
C SER A 236 7.70 25.36 -5.34
N ASN A 237 7.20 24.13 -5.39
CA ASN A 237 7.28 23.17 -4.29
C ASN A 237 8.46 22.21 -4.46
N ARG A 238 9.67 22.75 -4.64
CA ARG A 238 10.94 22.02 -4.78
C ARG A 238 10.89 20.94 -5.85
N ASN A 239 10.22 21.23 -6.96
CA ASN A 239 10.04 20.30 -8.08
C ASN A 239 9.30 19.03 -7.65
N ALA A 240 8.27 19.17 -6.83
CA ALA A 240 7.42 18.04 -6.42
C ALA A 240 6.82 17.35 -7.65
N GLY A 241 6.79 16.05 -7.61
CA GLY A 241 6.24 15.17 -8.67
C GLY A 241 5.32 14.09 -8.13
N LEU A 242 5.00 14.16 -6.85
CA LEU A 242 4.09 13.25 -6.17
C LEU A 242 3.33 14.03 -5.09
N ASP A 243 2.01 13.92 -5.10
CA ASP A 243 1.18 14.32 -3.97
C ASP A 243 0.62 13.10 -3.28
N VAL A 244 0.59 13.10 -1.94
CA VAL A 244 0.13 11.98 -1.14
C VAL A 244 -0.93 12.40 -0.12
N SER A 245 -1.83 11.46 0.21
CA SER A 245 -2.86 11.66 1.21
C SER A 245 -2.30 11.78 2.63
N PRO A 246 -3.08 12.32 3.60
CA PRO A 246 -2.72 12.30 5.01
C PRO A 246 -2.46 10.90 5.54
N ALA A 247 -3.18 9.88 5.06
CA ALA A 247 -2.93 8.48 5.44
C ALA A 247 -1.54 7.99 5.03
N VAL A 248 -1.11 8.28 3.81
CA VAL A 248 0.23 7.95 3.31
C VAL A 248 1.31 8.71 4.09
N ARG A 249 1.08 10.02 4.33
CA ARG A 249 1.96 10.85 5.18
C ARG A 249 2.15 10.23 6.56
N ASP A 250 1.06 9.91 7.24
CA ASP A 250 1.07 9.40 8.61
C ASP A 250 1.79 8.03 8.68
N TYR A 251 1.50 7.15 7.72
CA TYR A 251 2.14 5.83 7.66
C TYR A 251 3.65 5.91 7.41
N LEU A 252 4.09 6.75 6.49
CA LEU A 252 5.50 6.91 6.15
C LEU A 252 6.23 7.84 7.13
N GLY A 253 5.50 8.65 7.90
CA GLY A 253 6.05 9.66 8.82
C GLY A 253 6.65 10.84 8.07
N LEU A 254 5.95 11.32 7.01
CA LEU A 254 6.40 12.45 6.21
C LEU A 254 6.14 13.78 6.92
N SER A 255 6.99 14.76 6.64
CA SER A 255 6.74 16.19 6.85
C SER A 255 5.95 16.79 5.68
N ASP A 256 5.52 18.05 5.80
CA ASP A 256 4.69 18.73 4.79
C ASP A 256 5.31 18.72 3.39
N MET A 257 6.64 18.69 3.33
CA MET A 257 7.40 18.55 2.10
C MET A 257 8.59 17.64 2.33
N ASP A 258 8.54 16.45 1.73
CA ASP A 258 9.53 15.39 1.93
C ASP A 258 10.02 14.83 0.58
N VAL A 259 10.83 13.80 0.63
CA VAL A 259 11.35 13.10 -0.54
C VAL A 259 11.02 11.63 -0.43
N CYS A 260 10.34 11.11 -1.44
CA CYS A 260 9.96 9.70 -1.54
C CYS A 260 10.47 9.06 -2.83
N ASP A 261 10.48 7.73 -2.82
CA ASP A 261 10.57 6.95 -4.04
C ASP A 261 9.21 6.32 -4.34
N TRP A 262 8.86 6.16 -5.61
CA TRP A 262 7.63 5.49 -5.98
C TRP A 262 7.79 4.62 -7.22
N LYS A 263 6.89 3.64 -7.39
CA LYS A 263 6.77 2.82 -8.61
C LYS A 263 5.35 2.29 -8.77
N PHE A 264 4.96 1.97 -10.00
CA PHE A 264 3.72 1.21 -10.24
C PHE A 264 3.84 -0.22 -9.71
N VAL A 265 2.72 -0.76 -9.23
CA VAL A 265 2.57 -2.16 -8.81
C VAL A 265 1.23 -2.70 -9.29
N GLU A 266 1.17 -3.99 -9.55
CA GLU A 266 -0.10 -4.68 -9.78
C GLU A 266 -0.83 -4.90 -8.46
N PHE A 267 -2.17 -4.89 -8.49
CA PHE A 267 -2.98 -5.17 -7.29
C PHE A 267 -2.55 -6.45 -6.56
N ARG A 268 -2.28 -7.52 -7.30
CA ARG A 268 -1.79 -8.80 -6.73
C ARG A 268 -0.44 -8.73 -6.02
N GLU A 269 0.33 -7.66 -6.23
CA GLU A 269 1.61 -7.41 -5.58
C GLU A 269 1.45 -6.53 -4.32
N VAL A 270 0.23 -6.01 -4.07
CA VAL A 270 -0.09 -5.20 -2.89
C VAL A 270 -0.27 -6.13 -1.69
N PRO A 271 0.61 -6.10 -0.69
CA PRO A 271 0.46 -6.93 0.49
C PRO A 271 -0.68 -6.42 1.37
N SER A 272 -1.13 -7.26 2.29
CA SER A 272 -2.05 -6.85 3.34
C SER A 272 -1.48 -5.68 4.15
N GLY A 273 -2.32 -4.69 4.46
CA GLY A 273 -1.90 -3.49 5.18
C GLY A 273 -3.05 -2.53 5.40
N PRO A 274 -2.81 -1.38 6.06
CA PRO A 274 -3.87 -0.42 6.37
C PRO A 274 -4.56 0.16 5.12
N TRP A 275 -3.90 0.18 3.97
CA TRP A 275 -4.47 0.57 2.67
C TRP A 275 -5.54 -0.39 2.12
N ALA A 276 -5.71 -1.56 2.74
CA ALA A 276 -6.75 -2.52 2.39
C ALA A 276 -7.87 -2.62 3.43
N MET A 277 -7.81 -1.81 4.50
CA MET A 277 -8.77 -1.90 5.61
C MET A 277 -10.06 -1.12 5.35
N TYR A 278 -9.98 -0.01 4.63
CA TYR A 278 -11.09 0.92 4.41
C TYR A 278 -11.31 1.17 2.92
N GLY A 279 -12.54 1.48 2.58
CA GLY A 279 -12.96 1.82 1.23
C GLY A 279 -13.49 0.63 0.44
N ASN A 280 -14.40 0.92 -0.48
CA ASN A 280 -15.01 -0.05 -1.40
C ASN A 280 -14.30 -0.11 -2.76
N ASN A 281 -13.27 0.72 -2.97
CA ASN A 281 -12.48 0.81 -4.20
C ASN A 281 -11.09 0.17 -4.08
N ASN A 282 -10.85 -0.65 -3.04
CA ASN A 282 -9.56 -1.32 -2.78
C ASN A 282 -9.34 -2.56 -3.65
N GLY A 283 -10.39 -3.09 -4.27
CA GLY A 283 -10.30 -4.24 -5.14
C GLY A 283 -9.66 -3.92 -6.47
N GLU A 284 -9.56 -4.92 -7.34
CA GLU A 284 -9.10 -4.72 -8.71
C GLU A 284 -9.91 -3.60 -9.37
N ALA A 285 -9.23 -2.65 -9.99
CA ALA A 285 -9.87 -1.57 -10.70
C ALA A 285 -10.77 -2.17 -11.79
N SER A 286 -12.06 -2.23 -11.43
CA SER A 286 -13.23 -2.26 -12.30
C SER A 286 -13.37 -3.35 -13.37
N GLU A 287 -13.89 -4.47 -12.98
CA GLU A 287 -14.90 -5.14 -13.85
C GLU A 287 -16.34 -4.73 -13.44
N GLY A 288 -16.53 -3.90 -12.41
CA GLY A 288 -17.79 -3.79 -11.66
C GLY A 288 -18.69 -2.59 -11.94
N GLU A 289 -18.23 -1.47 -12.47
CA GLU A 289 -19.12 -0.31 -12.70
C GLU A 289 -19.86 -0.34 -14.04
N ALA A 290 -19.26 -0.91 -15.08
CA ALA A 290 -19.92 -1.05 -16.38
C ALA A 290 -21.10 -2.03 -16.35
N SER A 291 -21.11 -2.99 -15.42
CA SER A 291 -22.17 -4.00 -15.30
C SER A 291 -23.39 -3.53 -14.50
N ARG A 292 -23.24 -2.57 -13.58
CA ARG A 292 -24.36 -2.07 -12.75
C ARG A 292 -25.20 -1.02 -13.45
N ASP A 293 -24.59 -0.19 -14.30
CA ASP A 293 -25.32 0.80 -15.10
C ASP A 293 -26.11 0.16 -16.28
N ALA A 294 -25.66 -0.99 -16.77
CA ALA A 294 -26.40 -1.74 -17.81
C ALA A 294 -27.61 -2.49 -17.26
N ALA A 295 -27.56 -2.96 -16.01
CA ALA A 295 -28.67 -3.66 -15.37
C ALA A 295 -29.81 -2.71 -14.90
N GLY A 296 -29.48 -1.43 -14.59
CA GLY A 296 -30.46 -0.44 -14.12
C GLY A 296 -31.34 0.17 -15.23
N LYS A 297 -31.03 -0.04 -16.50
CA LYS A 297 -31.84 0.51 -17.64
C LYS A 297 -32.82 -0.48 -18.26
N GLY A 298 -32.86 -1.72 -17.77
CA GLY A 298 -33.71 -2.79 -18.36
C GLY A 298 -35.12 -2.90 -17.76
N GLU A 299 -35.44 -2.26 -16.64
CA GLU A 299 -36.69 -2.52 -15.91
C GLU A 299 -37.74 -1.40 -15.95
N ALA A 300 -37.55 -0.33 -16.70
CA ALA A 300 -38.48 0.81 -16.73
C ALA A 300 -39.41 0.86 -17.97
N ASN A 301 -39.56 -0.23 -18.73
CA ASN A 301 -40.48 -0.21 -19.88
C ASN A 301 -41.33 -1.49 -19.97
N GLY A 302 -42.35 -1.59 -19.12
CA GLY A 302 -43.27 -2.71 -19.20
C GLY A 302 -44.43 -2.68 -18.20
N ARG A 303 -45.21 -1.58 -18.15
CA ARG A 303 -46.63 -1.63 -17.75
C ARG A 303 -47.35 -0.35 -18.13
N SER A 304 -47.97 -0.41 -19.30
CA SER A 304 -49.22 0.35 -19.53
C SER A 304 -49.99 -0.38 -20.58
N ARG A 305 -50.93 -1.15 -20.10
CA ARG A 305 -52.26 -1.39 -20.73
C ARG A 305 -53.23 -1.87 -19.65
#